data_da85bcaf8c16b2d0dfd2b641691b182b
#
_entry.id   da85bcaf8c16b2d0dfd2b641691b182b
#
_cell.length_a   1.000
_cell.length_b   1.000
_cell.length_c   1.000
_cell.angle_alpha   90.00
_cell.angle_beta   90.00
_cell.angle_gamma   90.00
#
_symmetry.space_group_name_H-M   'P 1'
#
loop_
_entity.id
_entity.type
_entity.pdbx_description
1 polymer ?
#
loop_
_entity_poly.entity_id
_entity_poly.type
_entity_poly.pdbx_seq_one_letter_code
_entity_poly.pdbx_strand_id
1 'polypeptide(L)'
;MSAPPREGASATVTAAYRQYFPLLQNKCARALGDAAEAEEVAQESFIRLWRSGMAQRPVREVVPWLYRVSTRLLIDRLRVRQRRRPVEMSAALQDTTAHPAPSIESVLQVRQLLQSLASSLPAEELEVALLHRVDGLTQTEIGEVTSLSDRTVRRILTRLEARLGPWREEER
;
A
#
# COMPACT_ATOMS: atom_id res chain seq x y z
N MET A 1 22.96 14.07 17.96
CA MET A 1 23.55 14.81 16.82
C MET A 1 23.62 13.86 15.63
N SER A 2 22.63 13.90 14.73
CA SER A 2 22.67 13.07 13.52
C SER A 2 23.56 13.74 12.48
N ALA A 3 24.53 12.99 11.96
CA ALA A 3 25.42 13.48 10.90
C ALA A 3 24.60 13.85 9.65
N PRO A 4 24.98 14.89 8.90
CA PRO A 4 24.31 15.25 7.64
C PRO A 4 24.47 14.11 6.63
N PRO A 5 23.44 13.87 5.79
CA PRO A 5 23.47 12.81 4.79
C PRO A 5 24.58 13.08 3.77
N ARG A 6 25.29 12.00 3.40
CA ARG A 6 26.29 12.06 2.33
C ARG A 6 25.61 12.38 0.98
N GLU A 7 26.21 13.19 0.14
CA GLU A 7 25.66 13.67 -1.14
C GLU A 7 25.08 12.57 -2.05
N GLY A 8 25.68 11.37 -2.05
CA GLY A 8 25.17 10.22 -2.82
C GLY A 8 23.83 9.67 -2.35
N ALA A 9 23.53 9.73 -1.03
CA ALA A 9 22.25 9.30 -0.48
C ALA A 9 21.11 10.24 -0.90
N SER A 10 21.38 11.54 -1.01
CA SER A 10 20.41 12.53 -1.45
C SER A 10 19.98 12.31 -2.91
N ALA A 11 20.91 11.98 -3.80
CA ALA A 11 20.62 11.71 -5.21
C ALA A 11 19.75 10.45 -5.39
N THR A 12 20.04 9.37 -4.66
CA THR A 12 19.28 8.13 -4.70
C THR A 12 17.84 8.34 -4.17
N VAL A 13 17.68 9.08 -3.07
CA VAL A 13 16.35 9.41 -2.54
C VAL A 13 15.57 10.28 -3.49
N THR A 14 16.20 11.30 -4.09
CA THR A 14 15.55 12.20 -5.04
C THR A 14 15.08 11.44 -6.28
N ALA A 15 15.90 10.52 -6.82
CA ALA A 15 15.53 9.68 -7.95
C ALA A 15 14.37 8.74 -7.59
N ALA A 16 14.48 8.06 -6.45
CA ALA A 16 13.42 7.19 -5.92
C ALA A 16 12.13 7.97 -5.65
N TYR A 17 12.21 9.18 -5.09
CA TYR A 17 11.05 10.03 -4.85
C TYR A 17 10.33 10.37 -6.15
N ARG A 18 11.04 10.87 -7.17
CA ARG A 18 10.43 11.24 -8.45
C ARG A 18 9.75 10.05 -9.13
N GLN A 19 10.33 8.87 -9.04
CA GLN A 19 9.83 7.68 -9.72
C GLN A 19 8.72 6.98 -8.94
N TYR A 20 8.87 6.80 -7.63
CA TYR A 20 8.00 5.93 -6.82
C TYR A 20 6.95 6.69 -6.00
N PHE A 21 7.15 7.99 -5.73
CA PHE A 21 6.16 8.75 -4.96
C PHE A 21 4.78 8.77 -5.63
N PRO A 22 4.63 9.05 -6.94
CA PRO A 22 3.33 9.02 -7.61
C PRO A 22 2.68 7.61 -7.57
N LEU A 23 3.50 6.56 -7.67
CA LEU A 23 3.00 5.19 -7.63
C LEU A 23 2.44 4.84 -6.25
N LEU A 24 3.16 5.19 -5.17
CA LEU A 24 2.71 4.98 -3.80
C LEU A 24 1.48 5.83 -3.47
N GLN A 25 1.44 7.09 -3.91
CA GLN A 25 0.29 7.96 -3.73
C GLN A 25 -0.95 7.39 -4.43
N ASN A 26 -0.84 6.96 -5.69
CA ASN A 26 -1.94 6.35 -6.45
C ASN A 26 -2.44 5.06 -5.79
N LYS A 27 -1.52 4.19 -5.35
CA LYS A 27 -1.85 2.99 -4.57
C LYS A 27 -2.70 3.33 -3.34
N CYS A 28 -2.21 4.27 -2.54
CA CYS A 28 -2.88 4.67 -1.31
C CYS A 28 -4.22 5.37 -1.59
N ALA A 29 -4.31 6.20 -2.63
CA ALA A 29 -5.54 6.88 -3.02
C ALA A 29 -6.62 5.88 -3.46
N ARG A 30 -6.25 4.85 -4.21
CA ARG A 30 -7.18 3.77 -4.59
C ARG A 30 -7.73 3.02 -3.38
N ALA A 31 -6.90 2.76 -2.37
CA ALA A 31 -7.29 2.00 -1.18
C ALA A 31 -8.02 2.85 -0.14
N LEU A 32 -7.60 4.10 0.08
CA LEU A 32 -8.19 5.00 1.08
C LEU A 32 -9.37 5.80 0.49
N GLY A 33 -9.36 6.10 -0.81
CA GLY A 33 -10.31 7.00 -1.46
C GLY A 33 -10.23 8.43 -0.92
N ASP A 34 -9.05 8.83 -0.46
CA ASP A 34 -8.75 10.14 0.09
C ASP A 34 -7.35 10.54 -0.36
N ALA A 35 -7.27 11.57 -1.18
CA ALA A 35 -6.01 12.02 -1.79
C ALA A 35 -5.05 12.60 -0.75
N ALA A 36 -5.57 13.32 0.24
CA ALA A 36 -4.76 13.94 1.28
C ALA A 36 -4.11 12.88 2.19
N GLU A 37 -4.89 11.90 2.67
CA GLU A 37 -4.34 10.79 3.45
C GLU A 37 -3.38 9.92 2.63
N ALA A 38 -3.65 9.72 1.34
CA ALA A 38 -2.77 8.98 0.44
C ALA A 38 -1.41 9.67 0.30
N GLU A 39 -1.42 10.99 0.16
CA GLU A 39 -0.22 11.81 0.11
C GLU A 39 0.57 11.72 1.41
N GLU A 40 -0.11 11.82 2.57
CA GLU A 40 0.53 11.66 3.88
C GLU A 40 1.22 10.29 4.02
N VAL A 41 0.58 9.20 3.60
CA VAL A 41 1.17 7.85 3.64
C VAL A 41 2.39 7.77 2.72
N ALA A 42 2.30 8.32 1.52
CA ALA A 42 3.43 8.36 0.60
C ALA A 42 4.60 9.17 1.17
N GLN A 43 4.34 10.38 1.68
CA GLN A 43 5.35 11.24 2.32
C GLN A 43 6.00 10.56 3.53
N GLU A 44 5.22 9.98 4.44
CA GLU A 44 5.73 9.27 5.61
C GLU A 44 6.61 8.07 5.22
N SER A 45 6.28 7.38 4.11
CA SER A 45 7.12 6.29 3.60
C SER A 45 8.52 6.77 3.22
N PHE A 46 8.63 7.94 2.58
CA PHE A 46 9.92 8.53 2.22
C PHE A 46 10.65 9.14 3.42
N ILE A 47 9.93 9.71 4.39
CA ILE A 47 10.52 10.17 5.65
C ILE A 47 11.16 9.00 6.39
N ARG A 48 10.48 7.84 6.45
CA ARG A 48 11.02 6.62 7.04
C ARG A 48 12.21 6.07 6.25
N LEU A 49 12.16 6.12 4.92
CA LEU A 49 13.29 5.76 4.07
C LEU A 49 14.54 6.56 4.45
N TRP A 50 14.38 7.87 4.57
CA TRP A 50 15.46 8.76 4.96
C TRP A 50 16.03 8.44 6.34
N ARG A 51 15.14 8.25 7.32
CA ARG A 51 15.53 8.00 8.71
C ARG A 51 16.14 6.62 8.95
N SER A 52 15.77 5.63 8.15
CA SER A 52 16.20 4.23 8.33
C SER A 52 17.63 3.93 7.82
N GLY A 53 18.26 4.88 7.12
CA GLY A 53 19.54 4.62 6.44
C GLY A 53 19.40 3.81 5.15
N MET A 54 18.21 3.34 4.80
CA MET A 54 17.94 2.63 3.54
C MET A 54 18.19 3.50 2.31
N ALA A 55 18.14 4.81 2.46
CA ALA A 55 18.50 5.79 1.43
C ALA A 55 19.91 5.62 0.84
N GLN A 56 20.79 4.95 1.54
CA GLN A 56 22.17 4.67 1.12
C GLN A 56 22.32 3.31 0.41
N ARG A 57 21.25 2.52 0.36
CA ARG A 57 21.23 1.19 -0.26
C ARG A 57 20.95 1.27 -1.77
N PRO A 58 21.34 0.25 -2.54
CA PRO A 58 20.98 0.16 -3.95
C PRO A 58 19.47 0.20 -4.16
N VAL A 59 19.01 0.76 -5.28
CA VAL A 59 17.58 0.92 -5.63
C VAL A 59 16.83 -0.40 -5.54
N ARG A 60 17.45 -1.53 -5.91
CA ARG A 60 16.87 -2.88 -5.79
C ARG A 60 16.47 -3.28 -4.36
N GLU A 61 17.09 -2.67 -3.35
CA GLU A 61 16.74 -2.89 -1.93
C GLU A 61 15.75 -1.83 -1.43
N VAL A 62 15.84 -0.62 -1.96
CA VAL A 62 14.98 0.51 -1.60
C VAL A 62 13.54 0.28 -2.04
N VAL A 63 13.32 -0.22 -3.25
CA VAL A 63 11.97 -0.40 -3.81
C VAL A 63 11.12 -1.39 -3.03
N PRO A 64 11.57 -2.64 -2.78
CA PRO A 64 10.82 -3.58 -1.92
C PRO A 64 10.55 -3.01 -0.53
N TRP A 65 11.52 -2.32 0.04
CA TRP A 65 11.36 -1.67 1.34
C TRP A 65 10.26 -0.60 1.34
N LEU A 66 10.21 0.26 0.32
CA LEU A 66 9.17 1.28 0.15
C LEU A 66 7.78 0.65 0.01
N TYR A 67 7.64 -0.40 -0.80
CA TYR A 67 6.38 -1.14 -0.94
C TYR A 67 5.92 -1.70 0.40
N ARG A 68 6.82 -2.33 1.14
CA ARG A 68 6.51 -2.88 2.47
C ARG A 68 6.08 -1.80 3.46
N VAL A 69 6.82 -0.71 3.56
CA VAL A 69 6.52 0.37 4.52
C VAL A 69 5.21 1.07 4.17
N SER A 70 5.00 1.41 2.89
CA SER A 70 3.76 2.06 2.45
C SER A 70 2.54 1.17 2.66
N THR A 71 2.66 -0.15 2.41
CA THR A 71 1.56 -1.11 2.65
C THR A 71 1.22 -1.20 4.14
N ARG A 72 2.21 -1.23 5.02
CA ARG A 72 1.97 -1.26 6.48
C ARG A 72 1.32 0.02 6.99
N LEU A 73 1.79 1.17 6.53
CA LEU A 73 1.16 2.46 6.85
C LEU A 73 -0.29 2.52 6.35
N LEU A 74 -0.53 2.03 5.15
CA LEU A 74 -1.87 1.92 4.58
C LEU A 74 -2.79 1.04 5.44
N ILE A 75 -2.31 -0.14 5.86
CA ILE A 75 -3.04 -1.04 6.77
C ILE A 75 -3.39 -0.34 8.07
N ASP A 76 -2.44 0.37 8.67
CA ASP A 76 -2.66 1.12 9.90
C ASP A 76 -3.76 2.18 9.73
N ARG A 77 -3.76 2.92 8.62
CA ARG A 77 -4.80 3.91 8.29
C ARG A 77 -6.17 3.26 8.09
N LEU A 78 -6.24 2.16 7.35
CA LEU A 78 -7.50 1.41 7.16
C LEU A 78 -8.08 0.94 8.50
N ARG A 79 -7.24 0.43 9.41
CA ARG A 79 -7.66 -0.02 10.75
C ARG A 79 -8.12 1.13 11.65
N VAL A 80 -7.44 2.27 11.61
CA VAL A 80 -7.86 3.48 12.36
C VAL A 80 -9.22 3.96 11.87
N ARG A 81 -9.43 4.06 10.56
CA ARG A 81 -10.73 4.45 9.97
C ARG A 81 -11.85 3.52 10.39
N GLN A 82 -11.59 2.22 10.42
CA GLN A 82 -12.58 1.24 10.84
C GLN A 82 -13.02 1.43 12.30
N ARG A 83 -12.08 1.73 13.21
CA ARG A 83 -12.40 1.98 14.62
C ARG A 83 -13.23 3.26 14.81
N ARG A 84 -13.09 4.25 13.91
CA ARG A 84 -13.83 5.53 13.95
C ARG A 84 -15.20 5.45 13.27
N ARG A 85 -15.47 4.43 12.47
CA ARG A 85 -16.69 4.29 11.66
C ARG A 85 -18.04 4.28 12.40
N PRO A 86 -18.19 3.91 13.70
CA PRO A 86 -19.45 4.05 14.42
C PRO A 86 -19.91 5.51 14.59
N VAL A 87 -19.02 6.49 14.42
CA VAL A 87 -19.30 7.91 14.70
C VAL A 87 -19.58 8.73 13.42
N GLU A 88 -19.15 8.26 12.24
CA GLU A 88 -19.11 9.10 11.02
C GLU A 88 -19.92 8.55 9.84
N MET A 89 -20.98 7.78 10.07
CA MET A 89 -21.77 7.19 8.98
C MET A 89 -22.62 8.21 8.19
N SER A 90 -22.44 9.53 8.41
CA SER A 90 -23.29 10.58 7.82
C SER A 90 -22.60 11.65 6.97
N ALA A 91 -21.29 11.64 6.83
CA ALA A 91 -20.63 12.75 6.10
C ALA A 91 -19.36 12.33 5.38
N ALA A 92 -19.43 11.89 4.14
CA ALA A 92 -18.41 12.13 3.13
C ALA A 92 -18.73 11.44 1.79
N LEU A 93 -19.71 12.00 1.09
CA LEU A 93 -19.72 11.96 -0.37
C LEU A 93 -19.17 13.31 -0.82
N GLN A 94 -17.85 13.45 -0.92
CA GLN A 94 -17.27 14.62 -1.57
C GLN A 94 -15.96 14.30 -2.25
N ASP A 95 -15.98 14.60 -3.55
CA ASP A 95 -14.93 14.96 -4.49
C ASP A 95 -13.69 14.07 -4.63
N THR A 96 -13.72 13.31 -5.72
CA THR A 96 -12.54 12.88 -6.43
C THR A 96 -12.59 13.40 -7.87
N THR A 97 -11.81 14.43 -8.16
CA THR A 97 -11.58 14.95 -9.51
C THR A 97 -10.73 13.96 -10.31
N ALA A 98 -11.35 13.45 -11.36
CA ALA A 98 -10.92 13.06 -12.69
C ALA A 98 -9.52 12.47 -12.94
N HIS A 99 -9.51 11.16 -13.11
CA HIS A 99 -8.76 10.44 -14.15
C HIS A 99 -9.74 9.47 -14.81
N PRO A 100 -9.52 8.97 -16.06
CA PRO A 100 -10.43 8.01 -16.68
C PRO A 100 -10.37 6.73 -15.83
N ALA A 101 -11.35 6.63 -14.96
CA ALA A 101 -11.35 5.74 -13.82
C ALA A 101 -12.39 4.65 -14.01
N PRO A 102 -12.17 3.46 -13.40
CA PRO A 102 -13.24 2.51 -13.17
C PRO A 102 -14.45 3.23 -12.56
N SER A 103 -15.65 2.77 -12.83
CA SER A 103 -16.88 3.46 -12.38
C SER A 103 -16.80 3.77 -10.88
N ILE A 104 -17.33 4.90 -10.45
CA ILE A 104 -17.36 5.33 -9.03
C ILE A 104 -17.83 4.18 -8.12
N GLU A 105 -18.73 3.38 -8.63
CA GLU A 105 -19.31 2.22 -7.97
C GLU A 105 -18.29 1.09 -7.71
N SER A 106 -17.41 0.81 -8.68
CA SER A 106 -16.35 -0.20 -8.52
C SER A 106 -15.27 0.25 -7.53
N VAL A 107 -14.95 1.53 -7.49
CA VAL A 107 -14.00 2.11 -6.52
C VAL A 107 -14.55 2.03 -5.09
N LEU A 108 -15.85 2.32 -4.92
CA LEU A 108 -16.52 2.19 -3.62
C LEU A 108 -16.58 0.75 -3.14
N GLN A 109 -16.86 -0.20 -4.03
CA GLN A 109 -16.88 -1.62 -3.71
C GLN A 109 -15.51 -2.14 -3.26
N VAL A 110 -14.44 -1.80 -4.00
CA VAL A 110 -13.06 -2.16 -3.63
C VAL A 110 -12.70 -1.56 -2.27
N ARG A 111 -13.04 -0.31 -2.03
CA ARG A 111 -12.78 0.37 -0.76
C ARG A 111 -13.50 -0.28 0.43
N GLN A 112 -14.79 -0.60 0.27
CA GLN A 112 -15.57 -1.30 1.29
C GLN A 112 -15.01 -2.68 1.59
N LEU A 113 -14.61 -3.42 0.54
CA LEU A 113 -13.95 -4.71 0.67
C LEU A 113 -12.63 -4.59 1.45
N LEU A 114 -11.76 -3.65 1.08
CA LEU A 114 -10.48 -3.44 1.79
C LEU A 114 -10.69 -3.07 3.26
N GLN A 115 -11.69 -2.24 3.56
CA GLN A 115 -12.04 -1.89 4.93
C GLN A 115 -12.53 -3.11 5.73
N SER A 116 -13.38 -3.95 5.12
CA SER A 116 -13.85 -5.20 5.74
C SER A 116 -12.68 -6.18 5.99
N LEU A 117 -11.79 -6.32 5.02
CA LEU A 117 -10.61 -7.17 5.14
C LEU A 117 -9.65 -6.68 6.24
N ALA A 118 -9.49 -5.37 6.38
CA ALA A 118 -8.61 -4.78 7.40
C ALA A 118 -9.04 -5.13 8.83
N SER A 119 -10.33 -5.41 9.05
CA SER A 119 -10.85 -5.84 10.36
C SER A 119 -10.80 -7.35 10.57
N SER A 120 -10.90 -8.13 9.50
CA SER A 120 -11.09 -9.57 9.59
C SER A 120 -9.83 -10.39 9.34
N LEU A 121 -8.81 -9.79 8.74
CA LEU A 121 -7.56 -10.47 8.41
C LEU A 121 -6.42 -10.12 9.37
N PRO A 122 -5.54 -11.09 9.67
CA PRO A 122 -4.23 -10.81 10.26
C PRO A 122 -3.44 -9.81 9.39
N ALA A 123 -2.54 -9.04 10.02
CA ALA A 123 -1.76 -8.01 9.31
C ALA A 123 -0.93 -8.57 8.14
N GLU A 124 -0.33 -9.75 8.34
CA GLU A 124 0.48 -10.43 7.33
C GLU A 124 -0.36 -10.87 6.12
N GLU A 125 -1.56 -11.42 6.35
CA GLU A 125 -2.46 -11.82 5.26
C GLU A 125 -2.97 -10.61 4.48
N LEU A 126 -3.29 -9.52 5.18
CA LEU A 126 -3.70 -8.27 4.54
C LEU A 126 -2.55 -7.60 3.76
N GLU A 127 -1.32 -7.67 4.29
CA GLU A 127 -0.11 -7.19 3.59
C GLU A 127 0.06 -7.94 2.25
N VAL A 128 -0.01 -9.27 2.27
CA VAL A 128 0.08 -10.11 1.06
C VAL A 128 -1.07 -9.82 0.09
N ALA A 129 -2.30 -9.67 0.58
CA ALA A 129 -3.46 -9.36 -0.24
C ALA A 129 -3.30 -8.01 -0.97
N LEU A 130 -2.86 -6.97 -0.27
CA LEU A 130 -2.65 -5.64 -0.86
C LEU A 130 -1.51 -5.64 -1.90
N LEU A 131 -0.37 -6.26 -1.58
CA LEU A 131 0.75 -6.38 -2.50
C LEU A 131 0.37 -7.14 -3.77
N HIS A 132 -0.46 -8.18 -3.64
CA HIS A 132 -0.92 -8.95 -4.79
C HIS A 132 -1.96 -8.21 -5.62
N ARG A 133 -3.02 -7.68 -4.98
CA ARG A 133 -4.20 -7.13 -5.70
C ARG A 133 -4.10 -5.66 -6.05
N VAL A 134 -3.47 -4.86 -5.22
CA VAL A 134 -3.36 -3.42 -5.44
C VAL A 134 -2.08 -3.09 -6.20
N ASP A 135 -0.99 -3.76 -5.86
CA ASP A 135 0.32 -3.52 -6.47
C ASP A 135 0.62 -4.46 -7.65
N GLY A 136 -0.14 -5.54 -7.83
CA GLY A 136 0.05 -6.50 -8.92
C GLY A 136 1.32 -7.32 -8.81
N LEU A 137 1.90 -7.44 -7.60
CA LEU A 137 3.14 -8.18 -7.40
C LEU A 137 2.92 -9.69 -7.53
N THR A 138 3.87 -10.37 -8.13
CA THR A 138 3.95 -11.83 -8.19
C THR A 138 4.25 -12.44 -6.82
N GLN A 139 4.02 -13.74 -6.66
CA GLN A 139 4.32 -14.45 -5.41
C GLN A 139 5.78 -14.30 -4.98
N THR A 140 6.71 -14.37 -5.93
CA THR A 140 8.15 -14.22 -5.67
C THR A 140 8.48 -12.80 -5.20
N GLU A 141 7.98 -11.78 -5.89
CA GLU A 141 8.17 -10.37 -5.50
C GLU A 141 7.57 -10.08 -4.12
N ILE A 142 6.39 -10.65 -3.81
CA ILE A 142 5.80 -10.54 -2.46
C ILE A 142 6.71 -11.19 -1.43
N GLY A 143 7.28 -12.36 -1.73
CA GLY A 143 8.26 -13.02 -0.87
C GLY A 143 9.46 -12.13 -0.58
N GLU A 144 10.03 -11.49 -1.60
CA GLU A 144 11.14 -10.53 -1.46
C GLU A 144 10.76 -9.31 -0.60
N VAL A 145 9.57 -8.72 -0.86
CA VAL A 145 9.09 -7.54 -0.14
C VAL A 145 8.81 -7.85 1.33
N THR A 146 8.17 -8.98 1.62
CA THR A 146 7.70 -9.34 2.97
C THR A 146 8.72 -10.15 3.77
N SER A 147 9.72 -10.72 3.11
CA SER A 147 10.65 -11.72 3.64
C SER A 147 9.98 -13.03 4.03
N LEU A 148 8.84 -13.34 3.39
CA LEU A 148 8.15 -14.61 3.51
C LEU A 148 8.65 -15.59 2.46
N SER A 149 8.61 -16.90 2.75
CA SER A 149 8.89 -17.92 1.74
C SER A 149 7.76 -17.97 0.70
N ASP A 150 8.07 -18.33 -0.55
CA ASP A 150 7.07 -18.52 -1.62
C ASP A 150 5.97 -19.50 -1.20
N ARG A 151 6.32 -20.54 -0.46
CA ARG A 151 5.36 -21.50 0.11
C ARG A 151 4.38 -20.80 1.06
N THR A 152 4.86 -19.88 1.90
CA THR A 152 4.02 -19.13 2.83
C THR A 152 3.11 -18.17 2.08
N VAL A 153 3.64 -17.42 1.11
CA VAL A 153 2.87 -16.52 0.26
C VAL A 153 1.75 -17.27 -0.45
N ARG A 154 2.09 -18.39 -1.12
CA ARG A 154 1.11 -19.23 -1.82
C ARG A 154 0.00 -19.73 -0.89
N ARG A 155 0.36 -20.21 0.30
CA ARG A 155 -0.61 -20.68 1.30
C ARG A 155 -1.56 -19.55 1.74
N ILE A 156 -1.05 -18.34 1.92
CA ILE A 156 -1.86 -17.16 2.27
C ILE A 156 -2.81 -16.84 1.12
N LEU A 157 -2.33 -16.75 -0.12
CA LEU A 157 -3.15 -16.45 -1.29
C LEU A 157 -4.27 -17.49 -1.49
N THR A 158 -3.96 -18.79 -1.40
CA THR A 158 -4.97 -19.85 -1.48
C THR A 158 -6.03 -19.72 -0.39
N ARG A 159 -5.63 -19.37 0.85
CA ARG A 159 -6.59 -19.15 1.94
C ARG A 159 -7.47 -17.93 1.70
N LEU A 160 -6.90 -16.86 1.16
CA LEU A 160 -7.64 -15.66 0.79
C LEU A 160 -8.66 -15.94 -0.31
N GLU A 161 -8.28 -16.68 -1.34
CA GLU A 161 -9.18 -17.12 -2.42
C GLU A 161 -10.34 -17.96 -1.89
N ALA A 162 -10.06 -18.88 -0.97
CA ALA A 162 -11.10 -19.71 -0.35
C ALA A 162 -12.09 -18.88 0.48
N ARG A 163 -11.65 -17.78 1.10
CA ARG A 163 -12.52 -16.92 1.94
C ARG A 163 -13.30 -15.89 1.15
N LEU A 164 -12.72 -15.37 0.08
CA LEU A 164 -13.24 -14.21 -0.66
C LEU A 164 -13.87 -14.59 -2.00
N GLY A 165 -13.79 -15.86 -2.36
CA GLY A 165 -14.08 -16.37 -3.69
C GLY A 165 -12.93 -16.15 -4.66
N PRO A 166 -13.02 -16.73 -5.87
CA PRO A 166 -11.99 -16.53 -6.87
C PRO A 166 -11.83 -15.03 -7.12
N TRP A 167 -10.60 -14.57 -7.00
CA TRP A 167 -10.24 -13.21 -7.37
C TRP A 167 -10.47 -13.09 -8.87
N ARG A 168 -11.62 -12.57 -9.30
CA ARG A 168 -11.84 -12.33 -10.72
C ARG A 168 -10.74 -11.40 -11.21
N GLU A 169 -9.88 -11.94 -12.06
CA GLU A 169 -9.08 -11.14 -12.97
C GLU A 169 -10.12 -10.43 -13.85
N GLU A 170 -10.37 -9.15 -13.58
CA GLU A 170 -11.01 -8.33 -14.59
C GLU A 170 -10.02 -8.27 -15.75
N GLU A 171 -10.39 -8.94 -16.84
CA GLU A 171 -9.70 -8.95 -18.11
C GLU A 171 -9.30 -7.52 -18.47
N ARG A 172 -8.03 -7.41 -18.85
CA ARG A 172 -7.49 -6.19 -19.45
C ARG A 172 -8.18 -5.87 -20.77
#